data_a739f2afddfa677ed8ddce634044d380
#
_entry.id   a739f2afddfa677ed8ddce634044d380
#
_cell.length_a   1.000
_cell.length_b   1.000
_cell.length_c   1.000
_cell.angle_alpha   90.00
_cell.angle_beta   90.00
_cell.angle_gamma   90.00
#
_symmetry.space_group_name_H-M   'P 1'
#
loop_
_entity.id
_entity.type
_entity.pdbx_description
1 polymer ?
#
loop_
_entity_poly.entity_id
_entity_poly.type
_entity_poly.pdbx_seq_one_letter_code
_entity_poly.pdbx_strand_id
1 'polypeptide(L)'
;MNLSLISVLFLHLFFPLQAMAETFLPQDPGSVYDDLTGDYGVLGIASQFHVFAKEKTTINAHTEGNVATGVLSATNNFGTSISTGDLNKEINYAQSVKTIISSAETAASDKRSNKFIVGSNNVITTENDKIVVNGTKLDHLSVDEFYQDREDAQYIDFNKEFENLMLTSNMLMSLDPLKTYTPDDFPDMNNRVIDCTNLVGDQPYVINVTASVLAKNTPLRINNPQEKVLVINVVDAPTNFSVQSQIQYNKRSNHQTEDFSDANISWNFGNLTENLEINAPFQGTIIAPCTDITVNQSQDGTIIGKNVILNATTNRWDPNEFFTETNTHDDTTDTISSSTAPSTSESSTAPSTSESSTAPSTSESSTAPSTS
;
A
#
# COMPACT_ATOMS: atom_id res chain seq x y z
N MET A 1 -32.21 80.76 -40.47
CA MET A 1 -31.70 79.48 -40.96
C MET A 1 -31.02 78.79 -39.79
N ASN A 2 -31.75 77.90 -39.06
CA ASN A 2 -31.24 77.23 -37.84
C ASN A 2 -30.85 75.84 -38.22
N LEU A 3 -29.52 75.49 -38.13
CA LEU A 3 -29.01 74.13 -38.23
C LEU A 3 -29.09 73.50 -36.84
N SER A 4 -29.94 72.50 -36.71
CA SER A 4 -30.00 71.63 -35.54
C SER A 4 -28.96 70.55 -35.62
N LEU A 5 -28.03 70.55 -34.67
CA LEU A 5 -26.99 69.49 -34.52
C LEU A 5 -27.60 68.29 -33.77
N ILE A 6 -27.81 67.18 -34.46
CA ILE A 6 -28.19 65.90 -33.87
C ILE A 6 -26.94 65.19 -33.35
N SER A 7 -26.75 65.17 -32.04
CA SER A 7 -25.70 64.41 -31.35
C SER A 7 -26.15 62.96 -31.19
N VAL A 8 -25.57 62.05 -31.93
CA VAL A 8 -25.79 60.60 -31.82
C VAL A 8 -24.87 60.06 -30.70
N LEU A 9 -25.46 59.78 -29.56
CA LEU A 9 -24.77 59.15 -28.43
C LEU A 9 -24.60 57.64 -28.69
N PHE A 10 -23.39 57.19 -29.06
CA PHE A 10 -23.06 55.77 -29.14
C PHE A 10 -22.86 55.21 -27.72
N LEU A 11 -23.88 54.50 -27.21
CA LEU A 11 -23.79 53.75 -25.96
C LEU A 11 -23.04 52.46 -26.22
N HIS A 12 -21.74 52.44 -25.92
CA HIS A 12 -20.94 51.20 -25.95
C HIS A 12 -21.37 50.35 -24.74
N LEU A 13 -22.20 49.33 -24.97
CA LEU A 13 -22.42 48.25 -24.00
C LEU A 13 -21.13 47.42 -23.93
N PHE A 14 -20.31 47.67 -22.91
CA PHE A 14 -19.27 46.73 -22.49
C PHE A 14 -19.99 45.57 -21.79
N PHE A 15 -20.22 44.49 -22.51
CA PHE A 15 -20.44 43.19 -21.89
C PHE A 15 -19.08 42.73 -21.36
N PRO A 16 -18.94 42.48 -20.02
CA PRO A 16 -17.77 41.81 -19.54
C PRO A 16 -17.78 40.41 -20.15
N LEU A 17 -16.77 40.11 -20.98
CA LEU A 17 -16.48 38.73 -21.39
C LEU A 17 -16.13 37.99 -20.11
N GLN A 18 -17.12 37.33 -19.49
CA GLN A 18 -16.85 36.36 -18.46
C GLN A 18 -16.05 35.26 -19.17
N ALA A 19 -14.75 35.22 -18.90
CA ALA A 19 -13.93 34.05 -19.22
C ALA A 19 -14.64 32.87 -18.56
N MET A 20 -15.24 32.00 -19.36
CA MET A 20 -15.72 30.73 -18.88
C MET A 20 -14.46 30.03 -18.41
N ALA A 21 -14.34 29.81 -17.11
CA ALA A 21 -13.28 28.97 -16.56
C ALA A 21 -13.38 27.64 -17.31
N GLU A 22 -12.32 27.24 -17.98
CA GLU A 22 -12.26 25.91 -18.57
C GLU A 22 -12.53 24.92 -17.44
N THR A 23 -13.57 24.13 -17.62
CA THR A 23 -13.93 23.08 -16.66
C THR A 23 -12.81 22.06 -16.75
N PHE A 24 -11.94 22.00 -15.75
CA PHE A 24 -10.95 20.96 -15.63
C PHE A 24 -11.67 19.61 -15.54
N LEU A 25 -11.32 18.69 -16.42
CA LEU A 25 -11.82 17.33 -16.42
C LEU A 25 -10.66 16.41 -15.99
N PRO A 26 -10.70 15.84 -14.76
CA PRO A 26 -9.67 14.92 -14.32
C PRO A 26 -9.57 13.69 -15.24
N GLN A 27 -8.38 13.11 -15.31
CA GLN A 27 -8.14 11.89 -16.06
C GLN A 27 -8.85 10.70 -15.41
N ASP A 28 -9.30 9.73 -16.23
CA ASP A 28 -9.79 8.43 -15.78
C ASP A 28 -8.60 7.61 -15.23
N PRO A 29 -8.66 7.12 -13.98
CA PRO A 29 -7.57 6.35 -13.39
C PRO A 29 -7.46 4.93 -13.94
N GLY A 30 -8.47 4.38 -14.61
CA GLY A 30 -8.57 2.96 -14.89
C GLY A 30 -8.83 2.15 -13.60
N SER A 31 -8.17 1.02 -13.47
CA SER A 31 -8.22 0.14 -12.31
C SER A 31 -6.85 0.05 -11.64
N VAL A 32 -6.82 -0.21 -10.34
CA VAL A 32 -5.56 -0.48 -9.61
C VAL A 32 -4.76 -1.64 -10.22
N TYR A 33 -5.45 -2.62 -10.81
CA TYR A 33 -4.82 -3.78 -11.46
C TYR A 33 -4.15 -3.44 -12.81
N ASP A 34 -4.43 -2.26 -13.38
CA ASP A 34 -3.70 -1.76 -14.55
C ASP A 34 -2.35 -1.17 -14.17
N ASP A 35 -2.21 -0.70 -12.94
CA ASP A 35 -0.98 -0.11 -12.41
C ASP A 35 -0.14 -1.12 -11.60
N LEU A 36 -0.80 -1.97 -10.81
CA LEU A 36 -0.18 -2.98 -9.96
C LEU A 36 -0.42 -4.36 -10.58
N THR A 37 0.53 -4.81 -11.39
CA THR A 37 0.43 -6.04 -12.21
C THR A 37 1.24 -7.22 -11.67
N GLY A 38 1.89 -7.07 -10.50
CA GLY A 38 2.70 -8.10 -9.86
C GLY A 38 1.86 -9.18 -9.16
N ASP A 39 2.51 -10.29 -8.82
CA ASP A 39 1.98 -11.26 -7.87
C ASP A 39 2.39 -10.81 -6.45
N TYR A 40 1.47 -10.25 -5.72
CA TYR A 40 1.70 -9.70 -4.38
C TYR A 40 1.31 -10.66 -3.26
N GLY A 41 1.24 -11.96 -3.57
CA GLY A 41 0.88 -12.99 -2.61
C GLY A 41 -0.50 -12.79 -2.00
N VAL A 42 -0.72 -13.36 -0.82
CA VAL A 42 -2.06 -13.37 -0.19
C VAL A 42 -2.53 -12.03 0.35
N LEU A 43 -1.65 -11.03 0.48
CA LEU A 43 -2.04 -9.66 0.84
C LEU A 43 -2.50 -8.84 -0.37
N GLY A 44 -2.23 -9.32 -1.59
CA GLY A 44 -2.60 -8.66 -2.83
C GLY A 44 -2.12 -7.20 -2.88
N ILE A 45 -2.90 -6.37 -3.52
CA ILE A 45 -2.56 -4.94 -3.70
C ILE A 45 -2.35 -4.18 -2.39
N ALA A 46 -2.92 -4.66 -1.27
CA ALA A 46 -2.77 -4.01 0.03
C ALA A 46 -1.31 -3.95 0.50
N SER A 47 -0.46 -4.90 0.06
CA SER A 47 0.97 -4.92 0.36
C SER A 47 1.74 -3.74 -0.27
N GLN A 48 1.18 -3.09 -1.28
CA GLN A 48 1.81 -2.00 -2.04
C GLN A 48 1.49 -0.61 -1.48
N PHE A 49 0.77 -0.56 -0.36
CA PHE A 49 0.44 0.68 0.34
C PHE A 49 0.98 0.67 1.76
N HIS A 50 1.51 1.80 2.19
CA HIS A 50 1.88 1.97 3.60
C HIS A 50 0.65 1.93 4.51
N VAL A 51 -0.45 2.57 4.10
CA VAL A 51 -1.74 2.47 4.78
C VAL A 51 -2.81 2.00 3.81
N PHE A 52 -3.44 0.88 4.12
CA PHE A 52 -4.58 0.34 3.38
C PHE A 52 -5.78 0.22 4.32
N ALA A 53 -6.71 1.20 4.24
CA ALA A 53 -7.83 1.31 5.17
C ALA A 53 -9.18 1.23 4.46
N LYS A 54 -10.05 0.31 4.91
CA LYS A 54 -11.36 0.09 4.30
C LYS A 54 -12.23 1.34 4.33
N GLU A 55 -12.38 1.95 5.52
CA GLU A 55 -13.35 3.01 5.74
C GLU A 55 -12.68 4.39 5.83
N LYS A 56 -11.67 4.53 6.71
CA LYS A 56 -11.09 5.85 6.95
C LYS A 56 -9.64 5.81 7.39
N THR A 57 -8.85 6.78 6.87
CA THR A 57 -7.53 7.11 7.40
C THR A 57 -7.54 8.54 7.94
N THR A 58 -7.04 8.72 9.18
CA THR A 58 -6.81 10.03 9.81
C THR A 58 -5.33 10.20 10.05
N ILE A 59 -4.70 11.21 9.42
CA ILE A 59 -3.28 11.50 9.51
C ILE A 59 -3.10 12.77 10.33
N ASN A 60 -2.67 12.60 11.59
CA ASN A 60 -2.39 13.69 12.54
C ASN A 60 -0.89 13.97 12.68
N ALA A 61 -0.04 13.04 12.24
CA ALA A 61 1.40 13.16 12.26
C ALA A 61 1.98 12.87 10.87
N HIS A 62 3.22 13.30 10.64
CA HIS A 62 3.93 13.03 9.40
C HIS A 62 3.99 11.52 9.09
N THR A 63 3.70 11.17 7.84
CA THR A 63 3.59 9.79 7.38
C THR A 63 4.44 9.60 6.12
N GLU A 64 5.52 8.84 6.23
CA GLU A 64 6.42 8.52 5.12
C GLU A 64 5.89 7.29 4.37
N GLY A 65 4.88 7.49 3.54
CA GLY A 65 4.31 6.42 2.72
C GLY A 65 2.96 6.76 2.11
N ASN A 66 2.60 5.98 1.12
CA ASN A 66 1.37 6.13 0.34
C ASN A 66 0.14 5.56 1.06
N VAL A 67 -1.02 6.05 0.66
CA VAL A 67 -2.29 5.74 1.33
C VAL A 67 -3.34 5.34 0.33
N ALA A 68 -4.07 4.25 0.64
CA ALA A 68 -5.33 3.89 -0.01
C ALA A 68 -6.45 3.80 1.05
N THR A 69 -7.53 4.56 0.90
CA THR A 69 -8.56 4.64 1.93
C THR A 69 -9.94 5.05 1.40
N GLY A 70 -11.00 4.60 2.06
CA GLY A 70 -12.37 5.06 1.78
C GLY A 70 -12.53 6.56 2.04
N VAL A 71 -12.13 7.06 3.21
CA VAL A 71 -12.19 8.49 3.57
C VAL A 71 -10.83 8.96 4.09
N LEU A 72 -10.28 9.98 3.46
CA LEU A 72 -9.04 10.62 3.90
C LEU A 72 -9.33 11.86 4.76
N SER A 73 -8.67 11.94 5.91
CA SER A 73 -8.63 13.13 6.76
C SER A 73 -7.17 13.40 7.16
N ALA A 74 -6.45 14.18 6.35
CA ALA A 74 -5.04 14.49 6.56
C ALA A 74 -4.85 15.92 7.05
N THR A 75 -4.37 16.07 8.28
CA THR A 75 -3.95 17.35 8.88
C THR A 75 -2.42 17.49 8.90
N ASN A 76 -1.71 16.51 8.37
CA ASN A 76 -0.27 16.48 8.16
C ASN A 76 0.05 15.88 6.79
N ASN A 77 1.29 15.98 6.36
CA ASN A 77 1.75 15.44 5.08
C ASN A 77 1.95 13.93 5.11
N PHE A 78 1.83 13.32 3.95
CA PHE A 78 2.07 11.92 3.69
C PHE A 78 2.73 11.75 2.32
N GLY A 79 3.14 10.53 2.00
CA GLY A 79 3.83 10.17 0.78
C GLY A 79 5.26 9.71 1.04
N THR A 80 5.80 8.89 0.12
CA THR A 80 7.13 8.31 0.26
C THR A 80 8.19 9.32 -0.19
N SER A 81 9.01 9.84 0.72
CA SER A 81 10.00 10.90 0.43
C SER A 81 11.40 10.36 0.08
N ILE A 82 11.53 9.08 -0.23
CA ILE A 82 12.80 8.42 -0.52
C ILE A 82 13.38 8.93 -1.84
N SER A 83 14.58 9.49 -1.79
CA SER A 83 15.26 10.08 -2.94
C SER A 83 16.02 9.08 -3.82
N THR A 84 16.29 7.87 -3.32
CA THR A 84 17.20 6.89 -3.94
C THR A 84 16.60 5.50 -4.14
N GLY A 85 15.34 5.28 -3.82
CA GLY A 85 14.67 3.99 -3.98
C GLY A 85 14.22 3.68 -5.41
N ASP A 86 13.81 2.44 -5.64
CA ASP A 86 13.32 1.94 -6.94
C ASP A 86 11.86 2.32 -7.22
N LEU A 87 11.28 3.23 -6.44
CA LEU A 87 9.91 3.68 -6.61
C LEU A 87 9.78 4.60 -7.84
N ASN A 88 9.33 4.04 -8.96
CA ASN A 88 9.12 4.79 -10.20
C ASN A 88 7.78 5.55 -10.22
N LYS A 89 6.78 5.03 -9.51
CA LYS A 89 5.44 5.63 -9.41
C LYS A 89 4.90 5.46 -8.00
N GLU A 90 4.43 6.54 -7.40
CA GLU A 90 3.68 6.51 -6.15
C GLU A 90 2.19 6.64 -6.44
N ILE A 91 1.40 5.73 -5.89
CA ILE A 91 -0.05 5.71 -6.04
C ILE A 91 -0.67 6.05 -4.69
N ASN A 92 -1.54 7.07 -4.68
CA ASN A 92 -2.39 7.39 -3.54
C ASN A 92 -3.85 7.38 -3.97
N TYR A 93 -4.74 6.79 -3.16
CA TYR A 93 -6.16 6.72 -3.46
C TYR A 93 -7.03 7.06 -2.24
N ALA A 94 -7.98 7.98 -2.44
CA ALA A 94 -8.99 8.31 -1.44
C ALA A 94 -10.36 8.41 -2.10
N GLN A 95 -11.30 7.50 -1.80
CA GLN A 95 -12.65 7.58 -2.37
C GLN A 95 -13.35 8.89 -1.99
N SER A 96 -13.10 9.40 -0.78
CA SER A 96 -13.60 10.70 -0.33
C SER A 96 -12.53 11.44 0.44
N VAL A 97 -12.34 12.72 0.15
CA VAL A 97 -11.41 13.60 0.86
C VAL A 97 -12.21 14.52 1.78
N LYS A 98 -12.17 14.26 3.09
CA LYS A 98 -12.82 15.10 4.09
C LYS A 98 -11.95 16.29 4.48
N THR A 99 -10.66 16.07 4.65
CA THR A 99 -9.67 17.11 5.00
C THR A 99 -8.35 16.74 4.35
N ILE A 100 -7.72 17.73 3.74
CA ILE A 100 -6.37 17.62 3.19
C ILE A 100 -5.67 18.97 3.33
N ILE A 101 -4.36 18.98 3.57
CA ILE A 101 -3.56 20.22 3.61
C ILE A 101 -2.84 20.43 2.28
N SER A 102 -2.42 21.66 1.99
CA SER A 102 -1.78 22.00 0.70
C SER A 102 -0.48 21.26 0.41
N SER A 103 0.27 20.91 1.45
CA SER A 103 1.54 20.14 1.38
C SER A 103 1.35 18.66 1.66
N ALA A 104 0.14 18.11 1.47
CA ALA A 104 -0.19 16.75 1.89
C ALA A 104 0.65 15.69 1.19
N GLU A 105 0.90 15.87 -0.10
CA GLU A 105 1.57 14.89 -0.95
C GLU A 105 3.06 15.17 -1.08
N THR A 106 3.87 14.12 -1.19
CA THR A 106 5.29 14.25 -1.57
C THR A 106 5.38 14.58 -3.06
N ALA A 107 6.15 15.60 -3.40
CA ALA A 107 6.32 16.02 -4.79
C ALA A 107 7.00 14.93 -5.65
N ALA A 108 6.57 14.83 -6.91
CA ALA A 108 7.26 14.04 -7.92
C ALA A 108 8.72 14.52 -8.12
N SER A 109 9.54 13.65 -8.68
CA SER A 109 10.92 13.95 -9.03
C SER A 109 11.23 13.44 -10.43
N ASP A 110 12.41 13.75 -10.97
CA ASP A 110 12.86 13.24 -12.27
C ASP A 110 12.88 11.70 -12.36
N LYS A 111 12.88 11.03 -11.20
CA LYS A 111 12.91 9.56 -11.10
C LYS A 111 11.56 8.94 -10.70
N ARG A 112 10.60 9.74 -10.27
CA ARG A 112 9.33 9.26 -9.75
C ARG A 112 8.18 10.15 -10.19
N SER A 113 7.13 9.55 -10.72
CA SER A 113 5.84 10.19 -10.97
C SER A 113 4.87 9.88 -9.82
N ASN A 114 3.88 10.75 -9.62
CA ASN A 114 2.76 10.50 -8.73
C ASN A 114 1.51 10.14 -9.54
N LYS A 115 0.64 9.33 -8.94
CA LYS A 115 -0.73 9.10 -9.37
C LYS A 115 -1.64 9.26 -8.17
N PHE A 116 -2.20 10.46 -8.01
CA PHE A 116 -3.14 10.77 -6.94
C PHE A 116 -4.56 10.66 -7.46
N ILE A 117 -5.33 9.73 -6.90
CA ILE A 117 -6.67 9.41 -7.35
C ILE A 117 -7.68 9.74 -6.25
N VAL A 118 -8.80 10.36 -6.62
CA VAL A 118 -9.92 10.56 -5.71
C VAL A 118 -11.24 10.01 -6.29
N GLY A 119 -12.17 9.67 -5.42
CA GLY A 119 -13.49 9.21 -5.86
C GLY A 119 -14.31 10.32 -6.53
N SER A 120 -15.31 9.91 -7.31
CA SER A 120 -16.16 10.79 -8.14
C SER A 120 -16.94 11.84 -7.35
N ASN A 121 -17.15 11.65 -6.07
CA ASN A 121 -17.91 12.58 -5.20
C ASN A 121 -17.12 13.81 -4.71
N ASN A 122 -15.81 13.91 -5.06
CA ASN A 122 -14.99 15.07 -4.69
C ASN A 122 -15.15 16.19 -5.71
N VAL A 123 -15.16 17.44 -5.23
CA VAL A 123 -15.19 18.62 -6.10
C VAL A 123 -13.77 19.00 -6.50
N ILE A 124 -13.49 18.94 -7.79
CA ILE A 124 -12.17 19.21 -8.35
C ILE A 124 -12.20 20.44 -9.22
N THR A 125 -11.28 21.35 -8.95
CA THR A 125 -11.02 22.54 -9.76
C THR A 125 -9.52 22.75 -9.92
N THR A 126 -9.12 23.76 -10.70
CA THR A 126 -7.71 24.13 -10.86
C THR A 126 -7.51 25.60 -10.52
N GLU A 127 -6.34 25.89 -9.96
CA GLU A 127 -5.89 27.27 -9.69
C GLU A 127 -4.39 27.39 -9.97
N ASN A 128 -3.99 28.23 -10.94
CA ASN A 128 -2.59 28.43 -11.34
C ASN A 128 -1.86 27.09 -11.64
N ASP A 129 -2.47 26.28 -12.49
CA ASP A 129 -1.97 24.94 -12.90
C ASP A 129 -1.77 23.93 -11.75
N LYS A 130 -2.41 24.19 -10.61
CA LYS A 130 -2.46 23.27 -9.47
C LYS A 130 -3.87 22.75 -9.25
N ILE A 131 -3.96 21.52 -8.76
CA ILE A 131 -5.21 20.88 -8.40
C ILE A 131 -5.75 21.46 -7.10
N VAL A 132 -7.07 21.66 -7.08
CA VAL A 132 -7.83 22.04 -5.88
C VAL A 132 -8.84 20.95 -5.60
N VAL A 133 -8.71 20.27 -4.47
CA VAL A 133 -9.61 19.20 -4.02
C VAL A 133 -10.48 19.74 -2.88
N ASN A 134 -11.79 19.76 -3.06
CA ASN A 134 -12.76 20.22 -2.07
C ASN A 134 -12.40 21.61 -1.46
N GLY A 135 -11.83 22.49 -2.31
CA GLY A 135 -11.42 23.84 -1.92
C GLY A 135 -9.99 23.98 -1.37
N THR A 136 -9.24 22.89 -1.24
CA THR A 136 -7.82 22.93 -0.84
C THR A 136 -6.92 22.75 -2.04
N LYS A 137 -6.05 23.74 -2.31
CA LYS A 137 -5.05 23.66 -3.36
C LYS A 137 -3.88 22.78 -2.92
N LEU A 138 -3.46 21.85 -3.79
CA LEU A 138 -2.35 20.93 -3.56
C LEU A 138 -1.08 21.49 -4.22
N ASP A 139 -0.10 21.86 -3.41
CA ASP A 139 1.09 22.58 -3.90
C ASP A 139 2.09 21.66 -4.64
N HIS A 140 2.10 20.36 -4.31
CA HIS A 140 3.07 19.39 -4.80
C HIS A 140 2.57 18.56 -5.98
N LEU A 141 1.28 18.64 -6.33
CA LEU A 141 0.71 17.91 -7.46
C LEU A 141 0.45 18.80 -8.65
N SER A 142 0.82 18.33 -9.83
CA SER A 142 0.45 18.88 -11.12
C SER A 142 -0.87 18.28 -11.62
N VAL A 143 -1.47 18.92 -12.64
CA VAL A 143 -2.76 18.47 -13.19
C VAL A 143 -2.68 17.12 -13.89
N ASP A 144 -1.53 16.74 -14.39
CA ASP A 144 -1.25 15.48 -15.10
C ASP A 144 -0.97 14.30 -14.15
N GLU A 145 -0.76 14.56 -12.86
CA GLU A 145 -0.59 13.54 -11.83
C GLU A 145 -1.90 13.24 -11.09
N PHE A 146 -3.00 13.91 -11.45
CA PHE A 146 -4.25 13.84 -10.72
C PHE A 146 -5.34 13.14 -11.54
N TYR A 147 -6.07 12.23 -10.88
CA TYR A 147 -7.09 11.38 -11.46
C TYR A 147 -8.35 11.38 -10.61
N GLN A 148 -9.47 11.10 -11.23
CA GLN A 148 -10.74 10.96 -10.50
C GLN A 148 -11.51 9.75 -11.03
N ASP A 149 -12.08 8.97 -10.12
CA ASP A 149 -12.99 7.87 -10.46
C ASP A 149 -14.15 8.38 -11.31
N ARG A 150 -14.62 7.53 -12.20
CA ARG A 150 -15.92 7.72 -12.83
C ARG A 150 -17.03 7.39 -11.84
N GLU A 151 -18.23 7.89 -12.12
CA GLU A 151 -19.41 7.66 -11.26
C GLU A 151 -19.75 6.15 -11.11
N ASP A 152 -19.43 5.35 -12.12
CA ASP A 152 -19.75 3.93 -12.23
C ASP A 152 -18.59 2.98 -11.97
N ALA A 153 -17.39 3.50 -11.73
CA ALA A 153 -16.19 2.69 -11.55
C ALA A 153 -15.25 3.28 -10.50
N GLN A 154 -14.84 2.46 -9.55
CA GLN A 154 -13.88 2.81 -8.51
C GLN A 154 -12.51 2.24 -8.88
N TYR A 155 -11.45 3.01 -8.64
CA TYR A 155 -10.08 2.57 -8.84
C TYR A 155 -9.72 1.36 -7.97
N ILE A 156 -10.16 1.36 -6.70
CA ILE A 156 -10.07 0.21 -5.77
C ILE A 156 -11.47 -0.12 -5.23
N ASP A 157 -11.90 -1.36 -5.39
CA ASP A 157 -13.07 -1.91 -4.69
C ASP A 157 -12.65 -2.40 -3.29
N PHE A 158 -12.71 -1.50 -2.31
CA PHE A 158 -12.36 -1.85 -0.93
C PHE A 158 -13.20 -2.97 -0.34
N ASN A 159 -14.46 -3.16 -0.77
CA ASN A 159 -15.26 -4.26 -0.23
C ASN A 159 -14.68 -5.60 -0.67
N LYS A 160 -14.37 -5.74 -1.95
CA LYS A 160 -13.74 -6.96 -2.50
C LYS A 160 -12.37 -7.22 -1.87
N GLU A 161 -11.52 -6.18 -1.79
CA GLU A 161 -10.17 -6.35 -1.23
C GLU A 161 -10.22 -6.76 0.25
N PHE A 162 -11.09 -6.14 1.04
CA PHE A 162 -11.23 -6.47 2.46
C PHE A 162 -11.93 -7.81 2.72
N GLU A 163 -12.81 -8.29 1.84
CA GLU A 163 -13.30 -9.67 1.89
C GLU A 163 -12.14 -10.67 1.74
N ASN A 164 -11.25 -10.46 0.77
CA ASN A 164 -10.07 -11.28 0.57
C ASN A 164 -9.11 -11.19 1.77
N LEU A 165 -8.84 -10.01 2.29
CA LEU A 165 -7.96 -9.79 3.45
C LEU A 165 -8.51 -10.45 4.72
N MET A 166 -9.84 -10.45 4.93
CA MET A 166 -10.47 -11.17 6.04
C MET A 166 -10.31 -12.70 5.90
N LEU A 167 -10.48 -13.22 4.69
CA LEU A 167 -10.23 -14.65 4.41
C LEU A 167 -8.76 -14.99 4.63
N THR A 168 -7.85 -14.17 4.14
CA THR A 168 -6.41 -14.31 4.35
C THR A 168 -6.05 -14.31 5.84
N SER A 169 -6.55 -13.33 6.61
CA SER A 169 -6.31 -13.27 8.05
C SER A 169 -6.80 -14.52 8.79
N ASN A 170 -7.98 -15.04 8.42
CA ASN A 170 -8.49 -16.30 8.99
C ASN A 170 -7.64 -17.50 8.56
N MET A 171 -7.24 -17.58 7.31
CA MET A 171 -6.36 -18.63 6.82
C MET A 171 -5.04 -18.64 7.60
N LEU A 172 -4.38 -17.49 7.75
CA LEU A 172 -3.14 -17.36 8.52
C LEU A 172 -3.31 -17.79 9.97
N MET A 173 -4.46 -17.45 10.62
CA MET A 173 -4.78 -17.90 11.98
C MET A 173 -4.97 -19.40 12.09
N SER A 174 -5.37 -20.07 11.00
CA SER A 174 -5.63 -21.51 10.98
C SER A 174 -4.39 -22.38 10.73
N LEU A 175 -3.27 -21.77 10.32
CA LEU A 175 -2.04 -22.50 10.08
C LEU A 175 -1.41 -23.03 11.35
N ASP A 176 -0.85 -24.24 11.30
CA ASP A 176 -0.15 -24.83 12.43
C ASP A 176 1.13 -24.02 12.75
N PRO A 177 1.24 -23.43 13.95
CA PRO A 177 2.41 -22.62 14.28
C PRO A 177 3.60 -23.51 14.64
N LEU A 178 4.80 -23.11 14.23
CA LEU A 178 6.04 -23.76 14.66
C LEU A 178 6.21 -23.69 16.18
N LYS A 179 5.74 -22.60 16.79
CA LYS A 179 5.73 -22.39 18.25
C LYS A 179 4.68 -21.34 18.63
N THR A 180 4.08 -21.50 19.81
CA THR A 180 3.29 -20.48 20.48
C THR A 180 4.09 -19.91 21.66
N TYR A 181 4.34 -18.59 21.63
CA TYR A 181 5.01 -17.87 22.69
C TYR A 181 4.01 -17.29 23.69
N THR A 182 4.24 -17.54 24.95
CA THR A 182 3.48 -17.04 26.09
C THR A 182 4.39 -16.22 27.02
N PRO A 183 3.89 -15.49 28.02
CA PRO A 183 4.75 -14.81 29.00
C PRO A 183 5.76 -15.73 29.71
N ASP A 184 5.43 -17.02 29.87
CA ASP A 184 6.31 -18.00 30.54
C ASP A 184 7.57 -18.33 29.71
N ASP A 185 7.55 -18.09 28.40
CA ASP A 185 8.73 -18.24 27.55
C ASP A 185 9.78 -17.12 27.78
N PHE A 186 9.43 -16.09 28.53
CA PHE A 186 10.29 -14.94 28.82
C PHE A 186 10.52 -14.73 30.31
N PRO A 187 11.30 -15.62 30.97
CA PRO A 187 11.54 -15.53 32.41
C PRO A 187 12.30 -14.24 32.81
N ASP A 188 13.12 -13.69 31.91
CA ASP A 188 13.72 -12.38 32.06
C ASP A 188 12.95 -11.33 31.25
N MET A 189 12.11 -10.57 31.94
CA MET A 189 11.29 -9.52 31.32
C MET A 189 12.09 -8.39 30.69
N ASN A 190 13.37 -8.22 31.04
CA ASN A 190 14.25 -7.21 30.43
C ASN A 190 14.98 -7.73 29.18
N ASN A 191 14.90 -9.03 28.92
CA ASN A 191 15.56 -9.68 27.79
C ASN A 191 14.62 -10.65 27.06
N ARG A 192 13.50 -10.15 26.57
CA ARG A 192 12.54 -10.94 25.80
C ARG A 192 12.98 -11.02 24.35
N VAL A 193 13.26 -12.24 23.87
CA VAL A 193 13.75 -12.50 22.49
C VAL A 193 12.98 -13.67 21.91
N ILE A 194 12.41 -13.46 20.71
CA ILE A 194 12.00 -14.52 19.78
C ILE A 194 13.16 -14.74 18.84
N ASP A 195 13.83 -15.87 18.95
CA ASP A 195 14.99 -16.21 18.12
C ASP A 195 14.57 -17.15 16.98
N CYS A 196 14.64 -16.63 15.76
CA CYS A 196 14.28 -17.30 14.53
C CYS A 196 15.48 -17.99 13.83
N THR A 197 16.67 -17.94 14.42
CA THR A 197 17.92 -18.47 13.81
C THR A 197 17.79 -19.94 13.40
N ASN A 198 17.14 -20.75 14.23
CA ASN A 198 17.05 -22.20 14.05
C ASN A 198 15.67 -22.68 13.57
N LEU A 199 14.82 -21.79 13.07
CA LEU A 199 13.56 -22.20 12.44
C LEU A 199 13.85 -23.02 11.18
N VAL A 200 13.21 -24.18 11.06
CA VAL A 200 13.31 -25.11 9.92
C VAL A 200 11.91 -25.39 9.38
N GLY A 201 11.82 -25.62 8.08
CA GLY A 201 10.57 -25.85 7.37
C GLY A 201 10.44 -24.91 6.18
N ASP A 202 9.28 -24.93 5.54
CA ASP A 202 8.98 -24.09 4.40
C ASP A 202 8.56 -22.69 4.86
N GLN A 203 8.81 -21.68 4.02
CA GLN A 203 8.38 -20.31 4.30
C GLN A 203 6.98 -20.08 3.73
N PRO A 204 6.19 -19.18 4.33
CA PRO A 204 6.51 -18.37 5.51
C PRO A 204 6.51 -19.18 6.81
N TYR A 205 7.38 -18.81 7.74
CA TYR A 205 7.39 -19.38 9.08
C TYR A 205 6.25 -18.79 9.91
N VAL A 206 5.32 -19.63 10.34
CA VAL A 206 4.21 -19.21 11.18
C VAL A 206 4.52 -19.46 12.65
N ILE A 207 4.40 -18.44 13.47
CA ILE A 207 4.48 -18.55 14.94
C ILE A 207 3.28 -17.85 15.57
N ASN A 208 2.89 -18.30 16.76
CA ASN A 208 1.89 -17.62 17.55
C ASN A 208 2.53 -16.86 18.72
N VAL A 209 1.99 -15.69 19.02
CA VAL A 209 2.31 -14.91 20.21
C VAL A 209 1.01 -14.56 20.92
N THR A 210 0.87 -14.91 22.20
CA THR A 210 -0.33 -14.51 22.94
C THR A 210 -0.37 -12.99 23.14
N ALA A 211 -1.54 -12.38 23.10
CA ALA A 211 -1.70 -10.95 23.30
C ALA A 211 -1.08 -10.48 24.64
N SER A 212 -1.08 -11.32 25.66
CA SER A 212 -0.47 -11.04 26.97
C SER A 212 1.05 -10.79 26.90
N VAL A 213 1.75 -11.30 25.88
CA VAL A 213 3.18 -10.98 25.63
C VAL A 213 3.32 -9.53 25.15
N LEU A 214 2.48 -9.11 24.21
CA LEU A 214 2.53 -7.75 23.64
C LEU A 214 1.97 -6.68 24.58
N ALA A 215 1.16 -7.07 25.57
CA ALA A 215 0.63 -6.18 26.61
C ALA A 215 1.68 -5.78 27.67
N LYS A 216 2.90 -6.33 27.64
CA LYS A 216 3.96 -6.00 28.59
C LYS A 216 4.71 -4.72 28.16
N ASN A 217 4.93 -3.83 29.10
CA ASN A 217 5.69 -2.59 28.86
C ASN A 217 7.21 -2.82 28.93
N THR A 218 7.70 -3.76 28.13
CA THR A 218 9.14 -4.04 27.93
C THR A 218 9.38 -4.44 26.47
N PRO A 219 10.57 -4.17 25.92
CA PRO A 219 10.85 -4.52 24.52
C PRO A 219 10.75 -6.02 24.24
N LEU A 220 10.23 -6.37 23.09
CA LEU A 220 10.27 -7.71 22.51
C LEU A 220 11.14 -7.65 21.26
N ARG A 221 12.24 -8.39 21.27
CA ARG A 221 13.16 -8.47 20.14
C ARG A 221 12.83 -9.67 19.29
N ILE A 222 12.81 -9.45 17.97
CA ILE A 222 12.70 -10.51 16.97
C ILE A 222 14.09 -10.64 16.33
N ASN A 223 14.79 -11.72 16.64
CA ASN A 223 16.10 -12.02 16.07
C ASN A 223 15.92 -12.94 14.85
N ASN A 224 15.95 -12.35 13.65
CA ASN A 224 15.79 -13.04 12.38
C ASN A 224 16.96 -12.73 11.43
N PRO A 225 18.19 -13.16 11.76
CA PRO A 225 19.38 -12.76 11.01
C PRO A 225 19.48 -13.36 9.62
N GLN A 226 18.65 -14.34 9.29
CA GLN A 226 18.57 -14.99 7.98
C GLN A 226 17.44 -14.39 7.11
N GLU A 227 16.77 -13.35 7.61
CA GLU A 227 15.72 -12.63 6.91
C GLU A 227 14.61 -13.55 6.37
N LYS A 228 14.24 -14.56 7.18
CA LYS A 228 13.15 -15.48 6.85
C LYS A 228 11.81 -14.74 6.91
N VAL A 229 10.92 -15.06 5.99
CA VAL A 229 9.57 -14.49 6.00
C VAL A 229 8.78 -15.06 7.18
N LEU A 230 8.38 -14.19 8.11
CA LEU A 230 7.67 -14.53 9.34
C LEU A 230 6.24 -14.01 9.30
N VAL A 231 5.30 -14.88 9.63
CA VAL A 231 3.93 -14.51 9.99
C VAL A 231 3.74 -14.79 11.47
N ILE A 232 3.40 -13.76 12.23
CA ILE A 232 3.17 -13.85 13.67
C ILE A 232 1.68 -13.65 13.94
N ASN A 233 0.97 -14.72 14.26
CA ASN A 233 -0.41 -14.63 14.70
C ASN A 233 -0.47 -14.17 16.17
N VAL A 234 -1.21 -13.11 16.43
CA VAL A 234 -1.50 -12.63 17.79
C VAL A 234 -2.76 -13.32 18.27
N VAL A 235 -2.58 -14.32 19.14
CA VAL A 235 -3.68 -15.15 19.65
C VAL A 235 -4.17 -14.65 21.01
N ASP A 236 -5.41 -15.00 21.37
CA ASP A 236 -6.07 -14.60 22.62
C ASP A 236 -6.18 -13.08 22.81
N ALA A 237 -6.20 -12.32 21.70
CA ALA A 237 -6.39 -10.89 21.76
C ALA A 237 -7.84 -10.56 22.15
N PRO A 238 -8.05 -9.67 23.14
CA PRO A 238 -9.38 -9.20 23.48
C PRO A 238 -9.92 -8.26 22.39
N THR A 239 -11.23 -8.04 22.40
CA THR A 239 -11.93 -7.10 21.50
C THR A 239 -11.28 -5.72 21.46
N ASN A 240 -10.85 -5.20 22.61
CA ASN A 240 -10.06 -3.97 22.72
C ASN A 240 -8.67 -4.34 23.21
N PHE A 241 -7.68 -4.14 22.36
CA PHE A 241 -6.32 -4.55 22.63
C PHE A 241 -5.33 -3.39 22.50
N SER A 242 -4.36 -3.35 23.40
CA SER A 242 -3.32 -2.33 23.43
C SER A 242 -1.95 -2.98 23.47
N VAL A 243 -1.16 -2.77 22.42
CA VAL A 243 0.24 -3.19 22.35
C VAL A 243 1.08 -2.19 23.15
N GLN A 244 1.73 -2.67 24.22
CA GLN A 244 2.62 -1.90 25.09
C GLN A 244 4.09 -2.26 24.87
N SER A 245 4.36 -3.36 24.18
CA SER A 245 5.72 -3.81 23.90
C SER A 245 6.31 -3.09 22.70
N GLN A 246 7.45 -2.44 22.88
CA GLN A 246 8.26 -2.05 21.74
C GLN A 246 8.71 -3.29 20.97
N ILE A 247 8.44 -3.32 19.67
CA ILE A 247 8.93 -4.37 18.77
C ILE A 247 10.24 -3.91 18.15
N GLN A 248 11.27 -4.74 18.31
CA GLN A 248 12.61 -4.51 17.76
C GLN A 248 12.97 -5.67 16.82
N TYR A 249 12.90 -5.42 15.53
CA TYR A 249 13.28 -6.42 14.51
C TYR A 249 14.76 -6.30 14.16
N ASN A 250 15.53 -7.36 14.43
CA ASN A 250 16.96 -7.39 14.25
C ASN A 250 17.63 -6.15 14.88
N LYS A 251 18.36 -5.37 14.08
CA LYS A 251 19.00 -4.11 14.47
C LYS A 251 18.36 -2.91 13.75
N ARG A 252 17.17 -3.08 13.16
CA ARG A 252 16.50 -2.00 12.45
C ARG A 252 16.13 -0.87 13.43
N SER A 253 16.42 0.35 13.04
CA SER A 253 15.96 1.54 13.74
C SER A 253 14.57 1.94 13.22
N ASN A 254 13.74 2.52 14.09
CA ASN A 254 12.46 3.10 13.67
C ASN A 254 12.72 4.46 13.01
N HIS A 255 12.93 4.47 11.72
CA HIS A 255 13.10 5.70 10.92
C HIS A 255 12.90 5.36 9.44
N GLN A 256 12.67 6.39 8.66
CA GLN A 256 12.66 6.30 7.21
C GLN A 256 13.94 5.64 6.71
N THR A 257 13.82 4.66 5.84
CA THR A 257 14.93 3.96 5.21
C THR A 257 14.90 4.17 3.70
N GLU A 258 16.05 4.11 3.06
CA GLU A 258 16.16 4.18 1.59
C GLU A 258 15.58 2.93 0.94
N ASP A 259 15.63 1.80 1.64
CA ASP A 259 15.01 0.54 1.27
C ASP A 259 13.73 0.36 2.09
N PHE A 260 12.58 0.43 1.43
CA PHE A 260 11.25 0.27 2.03
C PHE A 260 10.57 -1.04 1.61
N SER A 261 11.24 -1.91 0.87
CA SER A 261 10.76 -3.24 0.49
C SER A 261 11.17 -4.33 1.48
N ASP A 262 10.69 -5.54 1.24
CA ASP A 262 11.14 -6.78 1.88
C ASP A 262 11.04 -6.82 3.41
N ALA A 263 9.94 -6.28 3.96
CA ALA A 263 9.63 -6.45 5.37
C ALA A 263 9.29 -7.93 5.67
N ASN A 264 10.26 -8.65 6.21
CA ASN A 264 10.14 -10.09 6.48
C ASN A 264 9.40 -10.40 7.80
N ILE A 265 8.49 -9.54 8.24
CA ILE A 265 7.72 -9.72 9.46
C ILE A 265 6.32 -9.13 9.32
N SER A 266 5.31 -9.98 9.47
CA SER A 266 3.90 -9.61 9.43
C SER A 266 3.19 -10.08 10.70
N TRP A 267 2.40 -9.19 11.32
CA TRP A 267 1.61 -9.43 12.51
C TRP A 267 0.15 -9.53 12.16
N ASN A 268 -0.42 -10.71 12.29
CA ASN A 268 -1.84 -10.96 12.06
C ASN A 268 -2.61 -10.92 13.38
N PHE A 269 -3.47 -9.91 13.56
CA PHE A 269 -4.30 -9.75 14.76
C PHE A 269 -5.66 -10.45 14.65
N GLY A 270 -5.93 -11.10 13.50
CA GLY A 270 -7.20 -11.78 13.26
C GLY A 270 -8.38 -10.82 13.06
N ASN A 271 -9.58 -11.38 13.11
CA ASN A 271 -10.81 -10.64 12.84
C ASN A 271 -11.70 -10.41 14.08
N LEU A 272 -11.23 -10.79 15.27
CA LEU A 272 -11.99 -10.68 16.54
C LEU A 272 -11.65 -9.42 17.35
N THR A 273 -10.51 -8.80 17.07
CA THR A 273 -10.13 -7.52 17.69
C THR A 273 -10.88 -6.40 16.97
N GLU A 274 -11.65 -5.60 17.71
CA GLU A 274 -12.38 -4.44 17.15
C GLU A 274 -11.55 -3.16 17.23
N ASN A 275 -10.81 -2.97 18.34
CA ASN A 275 -9.95 -1.81 18.56
C ASN A 275 -8.54 -2.25 18.91
N LEU A 276 -7.56 -1.74 18.16
CA LEU A 276 -6.14 -1.99 18.37
C LEU A 276 -5.39 -0.67 18.57
N GLU A 277 -4.73 -0.51 19.71
CA GLU A 277 -3.85 0.62 19.96
C GLU A 277 -2.38 0.18 19.94
N ILE A 278 -1.55 0.88 19.17
CA ILE A 278 -0.09 0.72 19.15
C ILE A 278 0.51 1.82 20.01
N ASN A 279 0.80 1.48 21.27
CA ASN A 279 1.27 2.43 22.30
C ASN A 279 2.79 2.34 22.56
N ALA A 280 3.51 1.57 21.76
CA ALA A 280 4.96 1.50 21.77
C ALA A 280 5.50 1.45 20.34
N PRO A 281 6.75 1.82 20.07
CA PRO A 281 7.36 1.71 18.76
C PRO A 281 7.22 0.30 18.19
N PHE A 282 6.76 0.19 16.95
CA PHE A 282 6.37 -1.08 16.36
C PHE A 282 7.00 -1.28 14.99
N GLN A 283 7.44 -2.50 14.69
CA GLN A 283 8.05 -2.87 13.42
C GLN A 283 7.37 -4.10 12.82
N GLY A 284 7.07 -4.02 11.54
CA GLY A 284 6.42 -5.06 10.74
C GLY A 284 5.04 -4.67 10.25
N THR A 285 4.54 -5.42 9.28
CA THR A 285 3.20 -5.26 8.70
C THR A 285 2.12 -5.62 9.72
N ILE A 286 1.11 -4.77 9.85
CA ILE A 286 -0.08 -5.02 10.69
C ILE A 286 -1.22 -5.50 9.78
N ILE A 287 -1.69 -6.72 10.01
CA ILE A 287 -2.83 -7.33 9.30
C ILE A 287 -3.99 -7.42 10.30
N ALA A 288 -4.95 -6.50 10.20
CA ALA A 288 -6.10 -6.42 11.08
C ALA A 288 -7.33 -5.86 10.33
N PRO A 289 -7.84 -6.56 9.30
CA PRO A 289 -8.78 -6.00 8.32
C PRO A 289 -10.15 -5.60 8.90
N CYS A 290 -10.54 -6.15 10.05
CA CYS A 290 -11.79 -5.80 10.73
C CYS A 290 -11.65 -4.75 11.83
N THR A 291 -10.43 -4.23 12.07
CA THR A 291 -10.04 -3.53 13.29
C THR A 291 -9.90 -2.02 13.07
N ASP A 292 -10.36 -1.24 14.02
CA ASP A 292 -10.05 0.18 14.15
C ASP A 292 -8.68 0.32 14.84
N ILE A 293 -7.69 0.82 14.09
CA ILE A 293 -6.28 0.88 14.52
C ILE A 293 -5.93 2.32 14.89
N THR A 294 -5.35 2.51 16.07
CA THR A 294 -4.78 3.79 16.51
C THR A 294 -3.29 3.64 16.77
N VAL A 295 -2.47 4.37 16.02
CA VAL A 295 -1.00 4.35 16.14
C VAL A 295 -0.56 5.58 16.92
N ASN A 296 -0.14 5.37 18.16
CA ASN A 296 0.27 6.42 19.11
C ASN A 296 1.80 6.53 19.26
N GLN A 297 2.55 5.63 18.66
CA GLN A 297 4.01 5.64 18.64
C GLN A 297 4.51 5.29 17.24
N SER A 298 5.79 5.52 16.96
CA SER A 298 6.37 5.27 15.63
C SER A 298 6.11 3.84 15.15
N GLN A 299 5.71 3.71 13.88
CA GLN A 299 5.42 2.44 13.24
C GLN A 299 6.16 2.37 11.91
N ASP A 300 6.93 1.29 11.70
CA ASP A 300 7.55 0.96 10.42
C ASP A 300 6.86 -0.29 9.86
N GLY A 301 6.27 -0.17 8.68
CA GLY A 301 5.58 -1.29 7.99
C GLY A 301 4.22 -0.89 7.43
N THR A 302 3.64 -1.77 6.63
CA THR A 302 2.29 -1.61 6.10
C THR A 302 1.23 -1.77 7.19
N ILE A 303 0.18 -0.95 7.15
CA ILE A 303 -0.94 -0.98 8.10
C ILE A 303 -2.23 -1.29 7.35
N ILE A 304 -2.78 -2.48 7.55
CA ILE A 304 -4.05 -2.93 6.97
C ILE A 304 -5.11 -2.95 8.06
N GLY A 305 -6.12 -2.09 7.95
CA GLY A 305 -7.16 -1.96 8.96
C GLY A 305 -8.49 -1.44 8.43
N LYS A 306 -9.54 -1.52 9.24
CA LYS A 306 -10.85 -0.97 8.92
C LYS A 306 -10.82 0.56 8.94
N ASN A 307 -10.46 1.13 10.09
CA ASN A 307 -10.16 2.55 10.28
C ASN A 307 -8.73 2.68 10.82
N VAL A 308 -7.98 3.69 10.36
CA VAL A 308 -6.60 3.90 10.79
C VAL A 308 -6.41 5.35 11.23
N ILE A 309 -5.90 5.55 12.45
CA ILE A 309 -5.58 6.86 13.02
C ILE A 309 -4.08 6.89 13.31
N LEU A 310 -3.35 7.81 12.67
CA LEU A 310 -1.92 8.00 12.83
C LEU A 310 -1.64 9.24 13.69
N ASN A 311 -1.33 9.04 14.96
CA ASN A 311 -0.98 10.09 15.92
C ASN A 311 0.54 10.26 16.09
N ALA A 312 1.34 9.40 15.49
CA ALA A 312 2.79 9.44 15.51
C ALA A 312 3.34 9.21 14.11
N THR A 313 4.61 9.52 13.89
CA THR A 313 5.30 9.30 12.62
C THR A 313 5.29 7.81 12.26
N THR A 314 4.95 7.54 11.01
CA THR A 314 4.97 6.18 10.45
C THR A 314 5.80 6.15 9.18
N ASN A 315 6.47 5.02 8.92
CA ASN A 315 7.39 4.86 7.82
C ASN A 315 7.01 3.64 6.97
N ARG A 316 7.04 3.80 5.66
CA ARG A 316 6.79 2.74 4.71
C ARG A 316 7.86 1.66 4.82
N TRP A 317 7.43 0.42 4.88
CA TRP A 317 8.24 -0.78 4.78
C TRP A 317 7.33 -1.89 4.30
N ASP A 318 7.31 -2.10 2.99
CA ASP A 318 6.38 -2.99 2.32
C ASP A 318 6.69 -4.45 2.67
N PRO A 319 5.69 -5.28 2.93
CA PRO A 319 5.90 -6.67 3.28
C PRO A 319 6.50 -7.45 2.10
N ASN A 320 7.39 -8.39 2.41
CA ASN A 320 7.76 -9.42 1.46
C ASN A 320 6.54 -10.28 1.14
N GLU A 321 6.39 -10.65 -0.14
CA GLU A 321 5.28 -11.46 -0.60
C GLU A 321 5.41 -12.89 -0.05
N PHE A 322 4.29 -13.47 0.33
CA PHE A 322 4.23 -14.86 0.77
C PHE A 322 2.96 -15.54 0.24
N PHE A 323 3.03 -16.85 0.06
CA PHE A 323 2.01 -17.65 -0.63
C PHE A 323 1.68 -17.09 -2.02
N THR A 324 2.70 -16.79 -2.80
CA THR A 324 2.56 -16.42 -4.22
C THR A 324 2.16 -17.65 -5.05
N GLU A 325 1.61 -17.45 -6.23
CA GLU A 325 1.23 -18.58 -7.12
C GLU A 325 2.42 -19.51 -7.45
N THR A 326 3.63 -18.97 -7.44
CA THR A 326 4.86 -19.74 -7.65
C THR A 326 5.21 -20.68 -6.49
N ASN A 327 4.70 -20.42 -5.28
CA ASN A 327 4.95 -21.23 -4.09
C ASN A 327 3.85 -22.29 -3.83
N THR A 328 2.78 -22.32 -4.63
CA THR A 328 1.67 -23.28 -4.48
C THR A 328 1.85 -24.58 -5.28
N HIS A 329 2.99 -24.76 -5.98
CA HIS A 329 3.29 -25.99 -6.70
C HIS A 329 4.23 -26.89 -5.89
N ASP A 330 3.70 -27.53 -4.82
CA ASP A 330 4.08 -28.91 -4.50
C ASP A 330 2.97 -29.62 -3.68
N ASP A 331 2.48 -30.70 -4.31
CA ASP A 331 1.84 -31.90 -3.76
C ASP A 331 0.57 -31.78 -2.90
N THR A 332 -0.60 -31.72 -3.57
CA THR A 332 -1.69 -32.67 -3.25
C THR A 332 -2.67 -32.78 -4.42
N THR A 333 -2.52 -33.83 -5.22
CA THR A 333 -3.61 -34.36 -6.04
C THR A 333 -4.71 -34.89 -5.14
N ASP A 334 -5.79 -34.15 -5.01
CA ASP A 334 -7.09 -34.73 -4.67
C ASP A 334 -8.19 -34.11 -5.54
N THR A 335 -8.72 -35.01 -6.34
CA THR A 335 -9.80 -34.88 -7.31
C THR A 335 -11.07 -34.36 -6.68
N ILE A 336 -11.55 -33.19 -7.13
CA ILE A 336 -12.97 -32.87 -7.07
C ILE A 336 -13.48 -32.70 -8.49
N SER A 337 -14.22 -33.72 -8.91
CA SER A 337 -15.01 -33.74 -10.14
C SER A 337 -16.08 -32.64 -10.09
N SER A 338 -16.07 -31.74 -11.05
CA SER A 338 -17.25 -30.95 -11.39
C SER A 338 -17.64 -31.17 -12.83
N SER A 339 -18.91 -31.43 -12.99
CA SER A 339 -19.62 -31.92 -14.14
C SER A 339 -19.60 -30.97 -15.35
N THR A 340 -19.40 -31.62 -16.46
CA THR A 340 -19.62 -31.30 -17.87
C THR A 340 -20.79 -30.40 -18.24
N ALA A 341 -20.55 -29.49 -19.21
CA ALA A 341 -21.45 -29.24 -20.32
C ALA A 341 -20.62 -29.01 -21.61
N PRO A 342 -21.09 -29.47 -22.78
CA PRO A 342 -20.24 -29.62 -23.96
C PRO A 342 -20.34 -28.44 -24.92
N SER A 343 -19.21 -28.06 -25.53
CA SER A 343 -19.23 -27.27 -26.75
C SER A 343 -18.39 -27.91 -27.85
N THR A 344 -18.97 -27.94 -28.98
CA THR A 344 -18.59 -28.55 -30.23
C THR A 344 -17.31 -27.98 -30.82
N SER A 345 -16.53 -28.94 -31.35
CA SER A 345 -15.32 -28.74 -32.14
C SER A 345 -15.62 -28.28 -33.56
N GLU A 346 -14.81 -27.40 -34.12
CA GLU A 346 -14.43 -27.49 -35.52
C GLU A 346 -12.92 -27.31 -35.71
N SER A 347 -12.41 -28.29 -36.49
CA SER A 347 -11.01 -28.52 -36.86
C SER A 347 -10.67 -27.71 -38.10
N SER A 348 -9.48 -27.12 -38.19
CA SER A 348 -8.80 -26.91 -39.47
C SER A 348 -7.29 -27.06 -39.32
N THR A 349 -6.81 -28.05 -40.02
CA THR A 349 -5.42 -28.41 -40.29
C THR A 349 -4.79 -27.53 -41.36
N ALA A 350 -3.53 -27.16 -41.24
CA ALA A 350 -2.58 -27.03 -42.37
C ALA A 350 -1.11 -26.94 -41.89
N PRO A 351 -0.14 -27.22 -42.75
CA PRO A 351 1.03 -27.98 -42.34
C PRO A 351 2.32 -27.16 -42.19
N SER A 352 3.28 -27.84 -41.52
CA SER A 352 4.67 -27.44 -41.28
C SER A 352 5.52 -27.42 -42.54
N THR A 353 6.43 -26.42 -42.63
CA THR A 353 7.70 -26.60 -43.36
C THR A 353 8.85 -26.04 -42.52
N SER A 354 9.78 -26.93 -42.28
CA SER A 354 11.09 -26.73 -41.67
C SER A 354 12.09 -26.21 -42.71
N GLU A 355 12.91 -25.21 -42.37
CA GLU A 355 14.26 -25.11 -42.95
C GLU A 355 15.29 -24.66 -41.90
N SER A 356 16.34 -25.44 -41.87
CA SER A 356 17.55 -25.36 -41.08
C SER A 356 18.59 -24.52 -41.83
N SER A 357 19.33 -23.65 -41.12
CA SER A 357 20.68 -23.30 -41.57
C SER A 357 21.61 -22.94 -40.41
N THR A 358 22.70 -23.60 -40.46
CA THR A 358 23.89 -23.70 -39.62
C THR A 358 24.76 -22.43 -39.59
N ALA A 359 25.52 -22.36 -38.49
CA ALA A 359 26.52 -21.38 -38.08
C ALA A 359 27.72 -21.23 -39.07
N PRO A 360 28.70 -20.32 -38.83
CA PRO A 360 29.73 -20.59 -37.82
C PRO A 360 30.28 -19.38 -37.03
N SER A 361 30.90 -19.77 -35.93
CA SER A 361 31.70 -19.00 -34.99
C SER A 361 33.03 -18.47 -35.56
N THR A 362 33.46 -17.27 -35.14
CA THR A 362 34.89 -16.95 -35.04
C THR A 362 35.13 -16.11 -33.78
N SER A 363 36.04 -16.63 -32.98
CA SER A 363 36.72 -16.05 -31.84
C SER A 363 37.85 -15.13 -32.30
N GLU A 364 38.00 -13.96 -31.68
CA GLU A 364 39.34 -13.37 -31.53
C GLU A 364 39.47 -12.61 -30.20
N SER A 365 40.53 -12.96 -29.53
CA SER A 365 41.10 -12.47 -28.30
C SER A 365 42.01 -11.30 -28.59
N SER A 366 42.03 -10.23 -27.77
CA SER A 366 43.26 -9.47 -27.56
C SER A 366 43.27 -8.72 -26.22
N THR A 367 44.27 -8.99 -25.54
CA THR A 367 45.00 -8.56 -24.35
C THR A 367 45.12 -7.04 -24.15
N ALA A 368 45.15 -6.69 -22.88
CA ALA A 368 45.53 -5.38 -22.30
C ALA A 368 47.04 -5.04 -22.57
N PRO A 369 47.44 -3.77 -22.28
CA PRO A 369 48.14 -3.57 -21.00
C PRO A 369 47.89 -2.21 -20.31
N SER A 370 48.11 -2.23 -19.00
CA SER A 370 48.27 -1.14 -18.02
C SER A 370 49.50 -0.29 -18.23
N THR A 371 49.44 1.00 -17.83
CA THR A 371 50.45 1.82 -17.12
C THR A 371 49.97 3.27 -17.10
N SER A 372 49.91 3.97 -16.07
CA SER A 372 50.68 4.67 -15.05
C SER A 372 49.75 5.47 -14.16
#